data_f32bd16c0f7ff611f35519c77cfc9b1a
#
_entry.id   f32bd16c0f7ff611f35519c77cfc9b1a
#
_cell.length_a   1.000
_cell.length_b   1.000
_cell.length_c   1.000
_cell.angle_alpha   90.00
_cell.angle_beta   90.00
_cell.angle_gamma   90.00
#
_symmetry.space_group_name_H-M   'P 1'
#
loop_
_entity.id
_entity.type
_entity.pdbx_description
1 polymer ?
#
loop_
_entity_poly.entity_id
_entity_poly.type
_entity_poly.pdbx_seq_one_letter_code
_entity_poly.pdbx_strand_id
1 'polypeptide(L)'
;MGRNKSKYYKRTLHQQAYDKLQGMIAFGESKTNAKKNGTTGNKIYSKSTYQTYKKHINYFVKYIMKTHPEVKSMKKAKKYVAEWLELRVAEGCSAWTINLEAAALNKFYEIAPDNPKRFQCPRRNRVDIKRSRGQKEQDKHFSKLTNEELIHFCQACGFRRNVLERLRGDDLYDRQRVEQCLLQARKEHDMSMIKACEDALHFFSDQEYFILHRKDKGGKTRLAPIIGPYKESVIHRMKNTTPDALVWNYVNSNCDMHGYRADYATYLYKLYARPIELLDYKKKILCADGKLRSEIYVCRSDEKGKKLDRKAIRAVSVALGHNREDTAITSYIRNL
;
A
#
# COMPACT_ATOMS: atom_id res chain seq x y z
N MET A 1 25.97 -4.00 -58.93
CA MET A 1 25.11 -4.51 -57.89
C MET A 1 25.08 -3.51 -56.72
N GLY A 2 24.04 -2.69 -56.65
CA GLY A 2 23.89 -1.64 -55.62
C GLY A 2 23.48 -2.27 -54.32
N ARG A 3 24.25 -2.08 -53.23
CA ARG A 3 23.87 -2.43 -51.87
C ARG A 3 22.70 -1.58 -51.43
N ASN A 4 21.52 -2.14 -51.30
CA ASN A 4 20.38 -1.55 -50.61
C ASN A 4 20.80 -1.18 -49.19
N LYS A 5 21.12 0.09 -48.92
CA LYS A 5 21.23 0.62 -47.57
C LYS A 5 19.82 0.64 -46.98
N SER A 6 19.46 -0.37 -46.20
CA SER A 6 18.24 -0.32 -45.40
C SER A 6 18.27 1.00 -44.62
N LYS A 7 17.27 1.87 -44.82
CA LYS A 7 17.08 3.07 -44.02
C LYS A 7 16.83 2.62 -42.59
N TYR A 8 17.85 2.62 -41.72
CA TYR A 8 17.68 2.48 -40.28
C TYR A 8 16.83 3.66 -39.79
N TYR A 9 15.52 3.44 -39.63
CA TYR A 9 14.66 4.42 -38.99
C TYR A 9 15.20 4.66 -37.59
N LYS A 10 15.74 5.85 -37.30
CA LYS A 10 16.18 6.23 -35.95
C LYS A 10 14.98 6.16 -35.02
N ARG A 11 15.00 5.27 -34.05
CA ARG A 11 13.94 5.14 -33.04
C ARG A 11 13.68 6.49 -32.37
N THR A 12 12.44 6.90 -32.27
CA THR A 12 12.03 8.10 -31.53
C THR A 12 12.36 7.95 -30.04
N LEU A 13 12.40 9.07 -29.29
CA LEU A 13 12.59 9.01 -27.83
C LEU A 13 11.49 8.18 -27.14
N HIS A 14 10.24 8.28 -27.61
CA HIS A 14 9.13 7.44 -27.12
C HIS A 14 9.40 5.96 -27.36
N GLN A 15 9.86 5.58 -28.55
CA GLN A 15 10.16 4.19 -28.86
C GLN A 15 11.31 3.66 -27.99
N GLN A 16 12.39 4.45 -27.85
CA GLN A 16 13.53 4.08 -26.99
C GLN A 16 13.08 3.88 -25.52
N ALA A 17 12.22 4.77 -25.01
CA ALA A 17 11.69 4.65 -23.65
C ALA A 17 10.81 3.42 -23.50
N TYR A 18 9.95 3.15 -24.47
CA TYR A 18 9.06 1.99 -24.49
C TYR A 18 9.87 0.69 -24.53
N ASP A 19 10.79 0.54 -25.48
CA ASP A 19 11.60 -0.68 -25.65
C ASP A 19 12.39 -0.98 -24.37
N LYS A 20 12.98 0.06 -23.74
CA LYS A 20 13.71 -0.13 -22.50
C LYS A 20 12.80 -0.60 -21.36
N LEU A 21 11.62 0.03 -21.20
CA LEU A 21 10.66 -0.40 -20.18
C LEU A 21 10.13 -1.81 -20.40
N GLN A 22 9.92 -2.22 -21.67
CA GLN A 22 9.53 -3.60 -21.99
C GLN A 22 10.60 -4.60 -21.57
N GLY A 23 11.88 -4.30 -21.83
CA GLY A 23 12.98 -5.16 -21.39
C GLY A 23 13.13 -5.28 -19.86
N MET A 24 12.48 -4.41 -19.09
CA MET A 24 12.49 -4.44 -17.62
C MET A 24 11.34 -5.26 -17.00
N ILE A 25 10.42 -5.78 -17.80
CA ILE A 25 9.24 -6.52 -17.30
C ILE A 25 9.70 -7.86 -16.69
N ALA A 26 9.20 -8.11 -15.47
CA ALA A 26 9.43 -9.33 -14.71
C ALA A 26 8.15 -9.72 -13.95
N PHE A 27 6.98 -9.66 -14.65
CA PHE A 27 5.70 -9.99 -14.05
C PHE A 27 5.65 -11.47 -13.69
N GLY A 28 5.17 -11.79 -12.48
CA GLY A 28 5.12 -13.15 -11.97
C GLY A 28 6.39 -13.61 -11.23
N GLU A 29 7.52 -12.92 -11.40
CA GLU A 29 8.71 -13.22 -10.63
C GLU A 29 8.61 -12.73 -9.17
N SER A 30 9.26 -13.44 -8.24
CA SER A 30 9.30 -13.05 -6.83
C SER A 30 10.26 -11.89 -6.61
N LYS A 31 9.69 -10.70 -6.36
CA LYS A 31 10.49 -9.53 -5.97
C LYS A 31 11.28 -9.76 -4.67
N THR A 32 10.77 -10.58 -3.75
CA THR A 32 11.43 -10.89 -2.47
C THR A 32 12.71 -11.70 -2.72
N ASN A 33 12.63 -12.72 -3.55
CA ASN A 33 13.80 -13.53 -3.92
C ASN A 33 14.82 -12.70 -4.70
N ALA A 34 14.35 -11.92 -5.68
CA ALA A 34 15.22 -11.01 -6.43
C ALA A 34 15.91 -9.98 -5.53
N LYS A 35 15.26 -9.51 -4.46
CA LYS A 35 15.88 -8.62 -3.47
C LYS A 35 16.96 -9.31 -2.67
N LYS A 36 16.74 -10.57 -2.25
CA LYS A 36 17.77 -11.37 -1.56
C LYS A 36 19.02 -11.57 -2.44
N ASN A 37 18.80 -11.73 -3.74
CA ASN A 37 19.87 -11.99 -4.73
C ASN A 37 20.46 -10.71 -5.35
N GLY A 38 20.08 -9.51 -4.89
CA GLY A 38 20.59 -8.24 -5.41
C GLY A 38 20.15 -7.89 -6.84
N THR A 39 19.22 -8.64 -7.45
CA THR A 39 18.85 -8.55 -8.88
C THR A 39 17.65 -7.65 -9.17
N THR A 40 17.23 -6.82 -8.22
CA THR A 40 16.04 -5.96 -8.40
C THR A 40 16.29 -4.69 -9.21
N GLY A 41 17.53 -4.33 -9.48
CA GLY A 41 17.91 -3.01 -10.02
C GLY A 41 17.21 -2.65 -11.33
N ASN A 42 17.08 -3.58 -12.25
CA ASN A 42 16.59 -3.39 -13.62
C ASN A 42 15.23 -4.05 -13.91
N LYS A 43 14.50 -4.55 -12.91
CA LYS A 43 13.24 -5.29 -13.11
C LYS A 43 12.02 -4.58 -12.57
N ILE A 44 10.87 -4.74 -13.23
CA ILE A 44 9.55 -4.24 -12.83
C ILE A 44 8.59 -5.42 -12.65
N TYR A 45 8.17 -5.67 -11.40
CA TYR A 45 7.46 -6.89 -10.98
C TYR A 45 5.93 -6.80 -11.04
N SER A 46 5.33 -5.63 -11.29
CA SER A 46 3.88 -5.50 -11.35
C SER A 46 3.43 -4.63 -12.53
N LYS A 47 2.30 -5.02 -13.14
CA LYS A 47 1.66 -4.29 -14.23
C LYS A 47 1.34 -2.83 -13.84
N SER A 48 0.85 -2.59 -12.61
CA SER A 48 0.54 -1.25 -12.13
C SER A 48 1.78 -0.36 -12.02
N THR A 49 2.90 -0.90 -11.50
CA THR A 49 4.18 -0.18 -11.46
C THR A 49 4.67 0.16 -12.87
N TYR A 50 4.59 -0.80 -13.79
CA TYR A 50 4.96 -0.58 -15.19
C TYR A 50 4.15 0.55 -15.82
N GLN A 51 2.82 0.52 -15.69
CA GLN A 51 1.94 1.57 -16.25
C GLN A 51 2.24 2.94 -15.64
N THR A 52 2.45 2.98 -14.33
CA THR A 52 2.81 4.22 -13.62
C THR A 52 4.15 4.77 -14.12
N TYR A 53 5.19 3.95 -14.21
CA TYR A 53 6.50 4.37 -14.68
C TYR A 53 6.46 4.79 -16.15
N LYS A 54 5.78 4.04 -17.01
CA LYS A 54 5.54 4.41 -18.40
C LYS A 54 4.91 5.80 -18.54
N LYS A 55 3.86 6.08 -17.74
CA LYS A 55 3.19 7.40 -17.73
C LYS A 55 4.17 8.52 -17.40
N HIS A 56 4.92 8.40 -16.29
CA HIS A 56 5.82 9.46 -15.83
C HIS A 56 7.06 9.63 -16.71
N ILE A 57 7.60 8.54 -17.27
CA ILE A 57 8.69 8.62 -18.24
C ILE A 57 8.21 9.28 -19.54
N ASN A 58 6.98 9.03 -19.98
CA ASN A 58 6.42 9.71 -21.14
C ASN A 58 6.26 11.23 -20.91
N TYR A 59 5.98 11.69 -19.69
CA TYR A 59 5.97 13.12 -19.38
C TYR A 59 7.37 13.73 -19.54
N PHE A 60 8.40 13.07 -19.03
CA PHE A 60 9.78 13.48 -19.23
C PHE A 60 10.18 13.47 -20.71
N VAL A 61 9.80 12.46 -21.50
CA VAL A 61 10.07 12.39 -22.94
C VAL A 61 9.43 13.58 -23.67
N LYS A 62 8.15 13.89 -23.35
CA LYS A 62 7.47 15.07 -23.94
C LYS A 62 8.18 16.37 -23.60
N TYR A 63 8.64 16.51 -22.35
CA TYR A 63 9.43 17.66 -21.93
C TYR A 63 10.71 17.79 -22.77
N ILE A 64 11.51 16.72 -22.90
CA ILE A 64 12.73 16.72 -23.71
C ILE A 64 12.45 17.09 -25.17
N MET A 65 11.39 16.53 -25.76
CA MET A 65 11.02 16.82 -27.14
C MET A 65 10.66 18.30 -27.35
N LYS A 66 10.05 18.94 -26.34
CA LYS A 66 9.62 20.34 -26.39
C LYS A 66 10.77 21.30 -26.11
N THR A 67 11.58 21.06 -25.09
CA THR A 67 12.59 22.01 -24.58
C THR A 67 14.00 21.75 -25.12
N HIS A 68 14.29 20.51 -25.51
CA HIS A 68 15.61 20.08 -25.99
C HIS A 68 15.47 19.25 -27.29
N PRO A 69 14.93 19.85 -28.39
CA PRO A 69 14.63 19.12 -29.62
C PRO A 69 15.86 18.55 -30.33
N GLU A 70 17.07 19.02 -30.00
CA GLU A 70 18.36 18.47 -30.45
C GLU A 70 18.69 17.12 -29.85
N VAL A 71 18.06 16.76 -28.70
CA VAL A 71 18.31 15.49 -27.99
C VAL A 71 17.55 14.36 -28.67
N LYS A 72 18.27 13.44 -29.32
CA LYS A 72 17.71 12.30 -30.08
C LYS A 72 17.87 10.96 -29.40
N SER A 73 18.39 10.90 -28.17
CA SER A 73 18.49 9.64 -27.44
C SER A 73 18.19 9.79 -25.95
N MET A 74 17.53 8.79 -25.38
CA MET A 74 17.23 8.73 -23.94
C MET A 74 18.49 8.72 -23.09
N LYS A 75 19.61 8.18 -23.60
CA LYS A 75 20.91 8.24 -22.92
C LYS A 75 21.38 9.69 -22.74
N LYS A 76 21.29 10.52 -23.79
CA LYS A 76 21.62 11.97 -23.72
C LYS A 76 20.63 12.77 -22.90
N ALA A 77 19.34 12.38 -22.88
CA ALA A 77 18.32 13.01 -22.07
C ALA A 77 18.57 12.92 -20.56
N LYS A 78 19.38 11.94 -20.10
CA LYS A 78 19.67 11.74 -18.69
C LYS A 78 20.13 12.99 -17.94
N LYS A 79 20.92 13.85 -18.58
CA LYS A 79 21.49 15.07 -17.97
C LYS A 79 20.41 16.11 -17.60
N TYR A 80 19.23 16.06 -18.20
CA TYR A 80 18.13 16.98 -17.96
C TYR A 80 17.12 16.49 -16.91
N VAL A 81 17.40 15.37 -16.22
CA VAL A 81 16.45 14.84 -15.22
C VAL A 81 16.33 15.76 -14.01
N ALA A 82 17.42 16.39 -13.56
CA ALA A 82 17.37 17.36 -12.45
C ALA A 82 16.51 18.56 -12.80
N GLU A 83 16.76 19.15 -13.96
CA GLU A 83 15.99 20.28 -14.52
C GLU A 83 14.49 19.96 -14.61
N TRP A 84 14.14 18.75 -15.12
CA TRP A 84 12.76 18.26 -15.13
C TRP A 84 12.13 18.22 -13.74
N LEU A 85 12.82 17.68 -12.76
CA LEU A 85 12.29 17.55 -11.39
C LEU A 85 12.10 18.92 -10.73
N GLU A 86 12.98 19.88 -10.99
CA GLU A 86 12.88 21.26 -10.53
C GLU A 86 11.68 21.97 -11.18
N LEU A 87 11.49 21.79 -12.49
CA LEU A 87 10.31 22.29 -13.19
C LEU A 87 9.02 21.77 -12.57
N ARG A 88 8.96 20.46 -12.20
CA ARG A 88 7.78 19.88 -11.55
C ARG A 88 7.50 20.49 -10.18
N VAL A 89 8.54 20.92 -9.45
CA VAL A 89 8.39 21.70 -8.22
C VAL A 89 7.80 23.06 -8.51
N ALA A 90 8.35 23.77 -9.49
CA ALA A 90 7.88 25.11 -9.89
C ALA A 90 6.41 25.09 -10.39
N GLU A 91 5.99 24.00 -11.06
CA GLU A 91 4.59 23.78 -11.45
C GLU A 91 3.65 23.42 -10.29
N GLY A 92 4.14 23.39 -9.04
CA GLY A 92 3.34 23.08 -7.86
C GLY A 92 2.91 21.61 -7.75
N CYS A 93 3.59 20.68 -8.44
CA CYS A 93 3.29 19.27 -8.33
C CYS A 93 3.48 18.74 -6.90
N SER A 94 2.60 17.84 -6.49
CA SER A 94 2.71 17.27 -5.17
C SER A 94 4.06 16.56 -4.97
N ALA A 95 4.60 16.67 -3.77
CA ALA A 95 5.86 16.01 -3.41
C ALA A 95 5.83 14.48 -3.63
N TRP A 96 4.65 13.84 -3.56
CA TRP A 96 4.46 12.41 -3.90
C TRP A 96 4.64 12.17 -5.40
N THR A 97 4.09 13.05 -6.23
CA THR A 97 4.23 12.97 -7.69
C THR A 97 5.70 13.09 -8.07
N ILE A 98 6.41 14.09 -7.55
CA ILE A 98 7.81 14.33 -7.88
C ILE A 98 8.70 13.16 -7.41
N ASN A 99 8.44 12.59 -6.22
CA ASN A 99 9.15 11.38 -5.77
C ASN A 99 8.90 10.17 -6.68
N LEU A 100 7.69 10.04 -7.18
CA LEU A 100 7.34 8.95 -8.07
C LEU A 100 8.03 9.13 -9.43
N GLU A 101 8.11 10.35 -9.95
CA GLU A 101 8.85 10.67 -11.17
C GLU A 101 10.35 10.42 -10.99
N ALA A 102 10.94 10.88 -9.89
CA ALA A 102 12.33 10.58 -9.56
C ALA A 102 12.59 9.07 -9.44
N ALA A 103 11.67 8.33 -8.79
CA ALA A 103 11.77 6.87 -8.66
C ALA A 103 11.67 6.16 -10.02
N ALA A 104 10.77 6.60 -10.91
CA ALA A 104 10.61 6.08 -12.25
C ALA A 104 11.86 6.31 -13.10
N LEU A 105 12.42 7.52 -13.08
CA LEU A 105 13.63 7.87 -13.82
C LEU A 105 14.89 7.18 -13.26
N ASN A 106 15.04 7.09 -11.93
CA ASN A 106 16.12 6.30 -11.32
C ASN A 106 16.04 4.84 -11.76
N LYS A 107 14.83 4.25 -11.79
CA LYS A 107 14.62 2.89 -12.27
C LYS A 107 14.94 2.76 -13.75
N PHE A 108 14.46 3.67 -14.57
CA PHE A 108 14.70 3.72 -16.01
C PHE A 108 16.20 3.81 -16.36
N TYR A 109 16.96 4.62 -15.62
CA TYR A 109 18.40 4.77 -15.79
C TYR A 109 19.23 3.79 -14.95
N GLU A 110 18.58 2.80 -14.31
CA GLU A 110 19.21 1.71 -13.54
C GLU A 110 20.13 2.22 -12.43
N ILE A 111 19.72 3.32 -11.79
CA ILE A 111 20.48 3.92 -10.70
C ILE A 111 20.05 3.27 -9.39
N ALA A 112 20.97 2.58 -8.74
CA ALA A 112 20.73 1.88 -7.47
C ALA A 112 20.32 2.84 -6.33
N PRO A 113 19.59 2.33 -5.31
CA PRO A 113 19.12 3.17 -4.18
C PRO A 113 20.24 3.84 -3.39
N ASP A 114 21.39 3.22 -3.30
CA ASP A 114 22.59 3.65 -2.57
C ASP A 114 23.59 4.45 -3.43
N ASN A 115 23.30 4.59 -4.72
CA ASN A 115 24.18 5.31 -5.64
C ASN A 115 24.15 6.83 -5.34
N PRO A 116 25.32 7.49 -5.11
CA PRO A 116 25.36 8.93 -4.84
C PRO A 116 24.88 9.80 -6.02
N LYS A 117 24.92 9.27 -7.25
CA LYS A 117 24.38 9.93 -8.46
C LYS A 117 22.89 9.71 -8.66
N ARG A 118 22.20 9.20 -7.65
CA ARG A 118 20.75 9.01 -7.69
C ARG A 118 20.04 10.36 -7.79
N PHE A 119 19.08 10.48 -8.71
CA PHE A 119 18.22 11.65 -8.80
C PHE A 119 17.42 11.78 -7.51
N GLN A 120 17.61 12.91 -6.83
CA GLN A 120 16.92 13.23 -5.58
C GLN A 120 15.66 14.02 -5.87
N CYS A 121 14.61 13.78 -5.12
CA CYS A 121 13.47 14.66 -5.09
C CYS A 121 13.88 15.92 -4.29
N PRO A 122 13.53 17.13 -4.75
CA PRO A 122 13.72 18.34 -4.00
C PRO A 122 13.13 18.21 -2.59
N ARG A 123 13.78 18.84 -1.59
CA ARG A 123 13.39 18.72 -0.19
C ARG A 123 11.97 19.26 -0.01
N ARG A 124 11.15 18.49 0.68
CA ARG A 124 9.75 18.82 0.92
C ARG A 124 9.57 19.58 2.20
N ASN A 125 8.73 20.61 2.17
CA ASN A 125 8.06 21.06 3.38
C ASN A 125 6.83 20.18 3.61
N ARG A 126 6.71 19.60 4.79
CA ARG A 126 5.55 18.77 5.13
C ARG A 126 4.24 19.54 5.16
N VAL A 127 4.31 20.84 5.42
CA VAL A 127 3.17 21.77 5.37
C VAL A 127 2.52 21.77 3.98
N ASP A 128 3.33 21.58 2.92
CA ASP A 128 2.87 21.57 1.53
C ASP A 128 2.25 20.23 1.10
N ILE A 129 2.34 19.20 1.96
CA ILE A 129 1.78 17.89 1.68
C ILE A 129 0.30 17.88 2.09
N LYS A 130 -0.58 18.25 1.18
CA LYS A 130 -2.01 17.95 1.31
C LYS A 130 -2.19 16.44 1.29
N ARG A 131 -2.25 15.83 2.48
CA ARG A 131 -2.55 14.41 2.59
C ARG A 131 -4.04 14.23 2.32
N SER A 132 -4.42 13.13 1.66
CA SER A 132 -5.81 12.68 1.50
C SER A 132 -6.50 12.35 2.83
N ARG A 133 -5.88 12.67 3.96
CA ARG A 133 -6.43 12.59 5.32
C ARG A 133 -7.32 13.76 5.69
N GLY A 134 -7.34 14.82 4.89
CA GLY A 134 -8.32 15.89 5.02
C GLY A 134 -9.72 15.41 4.62
N GLN A 135 -10.72 16.22 4.90
CA GLN A 135 -12.06 16.01 4.36
C GLN A 135 -11.95 15.92 2.84
N LYS A 136 -12.18 14.72 2.33
CA LYS A 136 -12.25 14.50 0.89
C LYS A 136 -13.57 15.09 0.44
N GLU A 137 -13.55 15.91 -0.60
CA GLU A 137 -14.79 16.30 -1.25
C GLU A 137 -15.56 15.04 -1.63
N GLN A 138 -16.85 15.05 -1.36
CA GLN A 138 -17.72 13.92 -1.69
C GLN A 138 -17.70 13.76 -3.22
N ASP A 139 -17.34 12.57 -3.69
CA ASP A 139 -17.43 12.25 -5.11
C ASP A 139 -18.89 12.32 -5.54
N LYS A 140 -19.20 13.19 -6.50
CA LYS A 140 -20.54 13.40 -7.04
C LYS A 140 -21.16 12.13 -7.67
N HIS A 141 -20.32 11.17 -8.04
CA HIS A 141 -20.74 9.89 -8.62
C HIS A 141 -20.87 8.77 -7.57
N PHE A 142 -20.82 9.09 -6.27
CA PHE A 142 -20.94 8.13 -5.19
C PHE A 142 -21.97 8.60 -4.16
N SER A 143 -23.12 7.92 -4.12
CA SER A 143 -24.13 8.14 -3.10
C SER A 143 -23.80 7.30 -1.85
N LYS A 144 -23.59 7.97 -0.71
CA LYS A 144 -23.38 7.28 0.57
C LYS A 144 -24.63 6.53 1.01
N LEU A 145 -25.82 7.11 0.76
CA LEU A 145 -27.09 6.50 1.16
C LEU A 145 -27.31 5.15 0.47
N THR A 146 -27.15 5.09 -0.86
CA THR A 146 -27.32 3.84 -1.62
C THR A 146 -26.23 2.81 -1.38
N ASN A 147 -25.09 3.19 -0.78
CA ASN A 147 -23.97 2.31 -0.47
C ASN A 147 -23.73 2.20 1.05
N GLU A 148 -24.70 2.52 1.88
CA GLU A 148 -24.55 2.58 3.33
C GLU A 148 -24.09 1.25 3.92
N GLU A 149 -24.73 0.15 3.55
CA GLU A 149 -24.35 -1.18 4.01
C GLU A 149 -22.90 -1.54 3.62
N LEU A 150 -22.48 -1.22 2.40
CA LEU A 150 -21.11 -1.42 1.92
C LEU A 150 -20.10 -0.58 2.73
N ILE A 151 -20.47 0.67 3.05
CA ILE A 151 -19.63 1.56 3.87
C ILE A 151 -19.46 0.98 5.27
N HIS A 152 -20.55 0.62 5.93
CA HIS A 152 -20.54 0.03 7.27
C HIS A 152 -19.75 -1.27 7.31
N PHE A 153 -19.91 -2.11 6.29
CA PHE A 153 -19.16 -3.34 6.13
C PHE A 153 -17.64 -3.07 6.04
N CYS A 154 -17.23 -2.09 5.25
CA CYS A 154 -15.83 -1.71 5.11
C CYS A 154 -15.25 -1.10 6.38
N GLN A 155 -16.04 -0.30 7.12
CA GLN A 155 -15.65 0.30 8.39
C GLN A 155 -15.49 -0.73 9.52
N ALA A 156 -16.24 -1.83 9.47
CA ALA A 156 -16.15 -2.91 10.45
C ALA A 156 -14.99 -3.91 10.20
N CYS A 157 -14.43 -3.97 8.97
CA CYS A 157 -13.48 -5.02 8.56
C CYS A 157 -12.17 -4.52 7.97
N GLY A 158 -12.05 -3.23 7.65
CA GLY A 158 -10.82 -2.61 7.15
C GLY A 158 -10.28 -3.18 5.83
N PHE A 159 -11.13 -3.38 4.85
CA PHE A 159 -10.79 -3.97 3.56
C PHE A 159 -9.88 -3.11 2.66
N ARG A 160 -9.16 -3.78 1.77
CA ARG A 160 -8.75 -3.22 0.49
C ARG A 160 -9.71 -3.69 -0.60
N ARG A 161 -9.91 -2.88 -1.66
CA ARG A 161 -10.84 -3.16 -2.74
C ARG A 161 -10.71 -4.58 -3.30
N ASN A 162 -9.50 -4.97 -3.67
CA ASN A 162 -9.24 -6.27 -4.28
C ASN A 162 -9.53 -7.49 -3.37
N VAL A 163 -9.58 -7.31 -2.06
CA VAL A 163 -9.99 -8.36 -1.12
C VAL A 163 -11.51 -8.39 -1.04
N LEU A 164 -12.14 -7.24 -0.91
CA LEU A 164 -13.60 -7.11 -0.84
C LEU A 164 -14.30 -7.65 -2.11
N GLU A 165 -13.75 -7.36 -3.30
CA GLU A 165 -14.28 -7.84 -4.60
C GLU A 165 -14.21 -9.38 -4.78
N ARG A 166 -13.49 -10.07 -3.91
CA ARG A 166 -13.32 -11.53 -3.93
C ARG A 166 -13.79 -12.22 -2.66
N LEU A 167 -14.37 -11.44 -1.75
CA LEU A 167 -14.84 -11.93 -0.46
C LEU A 167 -16.00 -12.91 -0.68
N ARG A 168 -15.95 -14.07 -0.05
CA ARG A 168 -16.96 -15.13 -0.11
C ARG A 168 -17.59 -15.37 1.25
N GLY A 169 -18.74 -16.05 1.27
CA GLY A 169 -19.43 -16.40 2.50
C GLY A 169 -18.56 -17.23 3.46
N ASP A 170 -17.71 -18.12 2.94
CA ASP A 170 -16.83 -18.96 3.73
C ASP A 170 -15.57 -18.24 4.28
N ASP A 171 -15.40 -16.96 3.99
CA ASP A 171 -14.33 -16.15 4.59
C ASP A 171 -14.66 -15.62 6.00
N LEU A 172 -15.86 -15.92 6.54
CA LEU A 172 -16.20 -15.68 7.94
C LEU A 172 -15.63 -16.80 8.83
N TYR A 173 -14.89 -16.41 9.84
CA TYR A 173 -14.33 -17.31 10.85
C TYR A 173 -14.82 -16.90 12.23
N ASP A 174 -15.40 -17.84 12.99
CA ASP A 174 -15.49 -17.72 14.44
C ASP A 174 -14.18 -18.20 15.09
N ARG A 175 -14.05 -17.97 16.37
CA ARG A 175 -12.84 -18.33 17.11
C ARG A 175 -12.52 -19.82 17.03
N GLN A 176 -13.54 -20.69 17.15
CA GLN A 176 -13.37 -22.14 17.07
C GLN A 176 -12.82 -22.56 15.71
N ARG A 177 -13.34 -21.96 14.63
CA ARG A 177 -12.85 -22.21 13.26
C ARG A 177 -11.41 -21.71 13.07
N VAL A 178 -11.00 -20.60 13.71
CA VAL A 178 -9.61 -20.13 13.68
C VAL A 178 -8.68 -21.14 14.34
N GLU A 179 -9.06 -21.70 15.50
CA GLU A 179 -8.28 -22.72 16.22
C GLU A 179 -8.15 -24.01 15.41
N GLN A 180 -9.25 -24.50 14.81
CA GLN A 180 -9.24 -25.67 13.92
C GLN A 180 -8.37 -25.43 12.69
N CYS A 181 -8.50 -24.24 12.08
CA CYS A 181 -7.70 -23.85 10.92
C CYS A 181 -6.20 -23.80 11.26
N LEU A 182 -5.83 -23.33 12.45
CA LEU A 182 -4.42 -23.33 12.90
C LEU A 182 -3.86 -24.75 12.98
N LEU A 183 -4.62 -25.69 13.54
CA LEU A 183 -4.21 -27.10 13.62
C LEU A 183 -4.02 -27.71 12.24
N GLN A 184 -4.94 -27.44 11.31
CA GLN A 184 -4.85 -27.94 9.94
C GLN A 184 -3.66 -27.31 9.19
N ALA A 185 -3.51 -25.97 9.28
CA ALA A 185 -2.41 -25.26 8.63
C ALA A 185 -1.02 -25.72 9.11
N ARG A 186 -0.89 -26.11 10.39
CA ARG A 186 0.33 -26.71 10.94
C ARG A 186 0.63 -28.07 10.32
N LYS A 187 -0.37 -28.93 10.12
CA LYS A 187 -0.21 -30.23 9.44
C LYS A 187 0.21 -30.06 7.97
N GLU A 188 -0.36 -29.05 7.30
CA GLU A 188 -0.10 -28.75 5.89
C GLU A 188 1.16 -27.89 5.67
N HIS A 189 1.81 -27.42 6.74
CA HIS A 189 2.93 -26.48 6.70
C HIS A 189 2.61 -25.15 5.97
N ASP A 190 1.35 -24.69 6.01
CA ASP A 190 0.96 -23.39 5.48
C ASP A 190 1.35 -22.26 6.44
N MET A 191 2.60 -21.79 6.29
CA MET A 191 3.17 -20.72 7.13
C MET A 191 2.38 -19.42 7.07
N SER A 192 1.67 -19.14 5.97
CA SER A 192 0.87 -17.93 5.82
C SER A 192 -0.41 -17.99 6.66
N MET A 193 -1.08 -19.14 6.65
CA MET A 193 -2.28 -19.37 7.44
C MET A 193 -1.95 -19.56 8.92
N ILE A 194 -0.87 -20.29 9.26
CA ILE A 194 -0.38 -20.41 10.63
C ILE A 194 -0.22 -19.03 11.25
N LYS A 195 0.54 -18.14 10.58
CA LYS A 195 0.75 -16.79 11.07
C LYS A 195 -0.55 -15.99 11.18
N ALA A 196 -1.47 -16.11 10.24
CA ALA A 196 -2.76 -15.41 10.27
C ALA A 196 -3.59 -15.82 11.49
N CYS A 197 -3.66 -17.11 11.78
CA CYS A 197 -4.40 -17.65 12.94
C CYS A 197 -3.71 -17.29 14.27
N GLU A 198 -2.39 -17.44 14.36
CA GLU A 198 -1.63 -17.07 15.57
C GLU A 198 -1.76 -15.57 15.87
N ASP A 199 -1.63 -14.71 14.86
CA ASP A 199 -1.82 -13.26 15.01
C ASP A 199 -3.26 -12.94 15.50
N ALA A 200 -4.28 -13.59 14.94
CA ALA A 200 -5.68 -13.38 15.33
C ALA A 200 -5.92 -13.79 16.80
N LEU A 201 -5.49 -14.97 17.20
CA LEU A 201 -5.66 -15.49 18.55
C LEU A 201 -4.86 -14.71 19.59
N HIS A 202 -3.67 -14.21 19.23
CA HIS A 202 -2.81 -13.46 20.14
C HIS A 202 -3.24 -12.00 20.32
N PHE A 203 -3.50 -11.27 19.21
CA PHE A 203 -3.77 -9.84 19.27
C PHE A 203 -5.24 -9.49 19.53
N PHE A 204 -6.16 -10.41 19.26
CA PHE A 204 -7.60 -10.21 19.33
C PHE A 204 -8.28 -11.34 20.14
N SER A 205 -7.70 -11.66 21.29
CA SER A 205 -8.16 -12.76 22.14
C SER A 205 -9.57 -12.55 22.71
N ASP A 206 -10.05 -11.32 22.72
CA ASP A 206 -11.39 -10.89 23.15
C ASP A 206 -12.43 -10.87 22.02
N GLN A 207 -12.00 -11.12 20.77
CA GLN A 207 -12.90 -11.11 19.61
C GLN A 207 -13.34 -12.52 19.23
N GLU A 208 -14.61 -12.62 18.83
CA GLU A 208 -15.24 -13.90 18.47
C GLU A 208 -15.23 -14.15 16.96
N TYR A 209 -15.42 -13.09 16.15
CA TYR A 209 -15.54 -13.22 14.70
C TYR A 209 -14.46 -12.47 13.94
N PHE A 210 -13.98 -13.11 12.87
CA PHE A 210 -12.92 -12.63 12.00
C PHE A 210 -13.31 -12.78 10.54
N ILE A 211 -12.76 -11.92 9.69
CA ILE A 211 -12.80 -12.08 8.24
C ILE A 211 -11.42 -12.50 7.73
N LEU A 212 -11.40 -13.53 6.89
CA LEU A 212 -10.19 -13.95 6.20
C LEU A 212 -9.94 -13.07 4.99
N HIS A 213 -8.83 -12.35 5.00
CA HIS A 213 -8.35 -11.56 3.86
C HIS A 213 -7.36 -12.39 3.05
N ARG A 214 -7.83 -13.04 1.99
CA ARG A 214 -7.00 -13.90 1.12
C ARG A 214 -6.20 -13.05 0.14
N LYS A 215 -4.93 -13.39 -0.05
CA LYS A 215 -4.04 -12.80 -1.07
C LYS A 215 -4.11 -11.27 -1.13
N ASP A 216 -4.06 -10.61 0.03
CA ASP A 216 -3.99 -9.16 0.13
C ASP A 216 -2.66 -8.64 -0.46
N LYS A 217 -2.41 -7.34 -0.43
CA LYS A 217 -1.21 -6.71 -1.02
C LYS A 217 0.08 -7.45 -0.63
N GLY A 218 0.78 -7.94 -1.64
CA GLY A 218 1.99 -8.74 -1.46
C GLY A 218 1.73 -10.23 -1.21
N GLY A 219 0.53 -10.73 -1.54
CA GLY A 219 0.16 -12.14 -1.41
C GLY A 219 -0.15 -12.60 0.02
N LYS A 220 -0.30 -11.64 0.95
CA LYS A 220 -0.52 -11.95 2.37
C LYS A 220 -1.92 -12.44 2.65
N THR A 221 -2.01 -13.42 3.55
CA THR A 221 -3.25 -13.87 4.19
C THR A 221 -3.28 -13.34 5.62
N ARG A 222 -4.45 -12.92 6.10
CA ARG A 222 -4.65 -12.49 7.49
C ARG A 222 -6.10 -12.67 7.92
N LEU A 223 -6.31 -12.84 9.20
CA LEU A 223 -7.61 -12.78 9.85
C LEU A 223 -7.74 -11.43 10.57
N ALA A 224 -8.72 -10.63 10.17
CA ALA A 224 -9.00 -9.34 10.78
C ALA A 224 -10.27 -9.42 11.63
N PRO A 225 -10.28 -8.92 12.88
CA PRO A 225 -11.49 -8.95 13.70
C PRO A 225 -12.59 -8.06 13.10
N ILE A 226 -13.83 -8.49 13.26
CA ILE A 226 -15.01 -7.69 12.93
C ILE A 226 -15.34 -6.84 14.16
N ILE A 227 -15.29 -5.50 14.02
CA ILE A 227 -15.41 -4.59 15.14
C ILE A 227 -16.36 -3.43 14.85
N GLY A 228 -16.73 -2.72 15.88
CA GLY A 228 -17.49 -1.48 15.77
C GLY A 228 -18.99 -1.69 15.79
N PRO A 229 -19.76 -0.59 15.62
CA PRO A 229 -21.21 -0.61 15.77
C PRO A 229 -21.94 -1.44 14.70
N TYR A 230 -21.25 -1.74 13.59
CA TYR A 230 -21.82 -2.51 12.46
C TYR A 230 -21.43 -4.00 12.48
N LYS A 231 -20.82 -4.48 13.57
CA LYS A 231 -20.36 -5.86 13.71
C LYS A 231 -21.46 -6.88 13.39
N GLU A 232 -22.63 -6.73 14.00
CA GLU A 232 -23.72 -7.68 13.85
C GLU A 232 -24.30 -7.72 12.43
N SER A 233 -24.44 -6.57 11.75
CA SER A 233 -24.91 -6.51 10.37
C SER A 233 -23.92 -7.19 9.41
N VAL A 234 -22.63 -7.04 9.65
CA VAL A 234 -21.57 -7.73 8.86
C VAL A 234 -21.65 -9.24 9.05
N ILE A 235 -21.75 -9.71 10.29
CA ILE A 235 -21.85 -11.14 10.62
C ILE A 235 -23.12 -11.73 9.99
N HIS A 236 -24.26 -11.03 10.11
CA HIS A 236 -25.51 -11.44 9.51
C HIS A 236 -25.39 -11.59 7.99
N ARG A 237 -24.84 -10.57 7.30
CA ARG A 237 -24.63 -10.64 5.85
C ARG A 237 -23.74 -11.81 5.46
N MET A 238 -22.62 -12.00 6.17
CA MET A 238 -21.69 -13.12 5.89
C MET A 238 -22.36 -14.48 6.08
N LYS A 239 -23.11 -14.69 7.18
CA LYS A 239 -23.82 -15.94 7.45
C LYS A 239 -24.93 -16.24 6.44
N ASN A 240 -25.55 -15.20 5.87
CA ASN A 240 -26.59 -15.34 4.86
C ASN A 240 -26.03 -15.45 3.41
N THR A 241 -24.72 -15.34 3.23
CA THR A 241 -24.08 -15.57 1.93
C THR A 241 -23.62 -17.02 1.86
N THR A 242 -24.02 -17.72 0.79
CA THR A 242 -23.55 -19.11 0.59
C THR A 242 -22.03 -19.18 0.54
N PRO A 243 -21.40 -20.27 1.00
CA PRO A 243 -19.95 -20.36 1.17
C PRO A 243 -19.15 -19.90 -0.05
N ASP A 244 -19.52 -20.34 -1.24
CA ASP A 244 -18.80 -20.06 -2.49
C ASP A 244 -19.24 -18.78 -3.20
N ALA A 245 -20.34 -18.16 -2.78
CA ALA A 245 -20.85 -16.95 -3.40
C ALA A 245 -20.05 -15.71 -2.97
N LEU A 246 -19.99 -14.73 -3.87
CA LEU A 246 -19.44 -13.42 -3.53
C LEU A 246 -20.39 -12.69 -2.58
N VAL A 247 -19.82 -12.09 -1.51
CA VAL A 247 -20.56 -11.25 -0.57
C VAL A 247 -21.06 -9.96 -1.24
N TRP A 248 -20.30 -9.48 -2.24
CA TRP A 248 -20.61 -8.30 -3.03
C TRP A 248 -20.44 -8.58 -4.51
N ASN A 249 -21.53 -8.60 -5.28
CA ASN A 249 -21.48 -8.75 -6.73
C ASN A 249 -20.88 -7.53 -7.43
N TYR A 250 -20.97 -6.38 -6.79
CA TYR A 250 -20.43 -5.12 -7.30
C TYR A 250 -19.90 -4.24 -6.17
N VAL A 251 -18.72 -3.69 -6.37
CA VAL A 251 -18.10 -2.68 -5.48
C VAL A 251 -17.90 -1.39 -6.28
N ASN A 252 -18.63 -0.34 -5.95
CA ASN A 252 -18.55 0.94 -6.65
C ASN A 252 -17.11 1.46 -6.72
N SER A 253 -16.65 1.85 -7.93
CA SER A 253 -15.27 2.29 -8.18
C SER A 253 -14.89 3.54 -7.36
N ASN A 254 -15.85 4.40 -7.04
CA ASN A 254 -15.64 5.65 -6.32
C ASN A 254 -15.76 5.50 -4.79
N CYS A 255 -15.98 4.28 -4.30
CA CYS A 255 -15.98 3.97 -2.88
C CYS A 255 -14.62 4.29 -2.23
N ASP A 256 -14.60 5.11 -1.17
CA ASP A 256 -13.38 5.51 -0.46
C ASP A 256 -12.87 4.43 0.49
N MET A 257 -12.43 3.31 -0.09
CA MET A 257 -11.90 2.17 0.67
C MET A 257 -10.78 2.55 1.64
N HIS A 258 -9.97 3.56 1.32
CA HIS A 258 -8.89 3.99 2.20
C HIS A 258 -9.40 4.82 3.38
N GLY A 259 -10.45 5.60 3.18
CA GLY A 259 -11.13 6.32 4.25
C GLY A 259 -11.75 5.35 5.26
N TYR A 260 -12.59 4.42 4.80
CA TYR A 260 -13.26 3.43 5.67
C TYR A 260 -12.26 2.51 6.38
N ARG A 261 -11.16 2.16 5.71
CA ARG A 261 -10.08 1.42 6.35
C ARG A 261 -9.34 2.26 7.42
N ALA A 262 -9.30 3.57 7.28
CA ALA A 262 -8.76 4.44 8.32
C ALA A 262 -9.73 4.58 9.51
N ASP A 263 -11.03 4.59 9.25
CA ASP A 263 -12.05 4.57 10.31
C ASP A 263 -11.94 3.28 11.13
N TYR A 264 -11.86 2.13 10.45
CA TYR A 264 -11.59 0.83 11.10
C TYR A 264 -10.32 0.86 11.96
N ALA A 265 -9.21 1.39 11.42
CA ALA A 265 -7.94 1.46 12.13
C ALA A 265 -8.01 2.35 13.37
N THR A 266 -8.71 3.48 13.26
CA THR A 266 -8.91 4.42 14.37
C THR A 266 -9.81 3.81 15.45
N TYR A 267 -10.88 3.13 15.04
CA TYR A 267 -11.76 2.43 15.98
C TYR A 267 -11.02 1.32 16.72
N LEU A 268 -10.29 0.47 15.98
CA LEU A 268 -9.50 -0.63 16.55
C LEU A 268 -8.42 -0.10 17.51
N TYR A 269 -7.77 1.00 17.17
CA TYR A 269 -6.82 1.64 18.06
C TYR A 269 -7.48 2.07 19.38
N LYS A 270 -8.63 2.78 19.30
CA LYS A 270 -9.36 3.23 20.49
C LYS A 270 -9.83 2.06 21.36
N LEU A 271 -10.19 0.94 20.75
CA LEU A 271 -10.63 -0.27 21.47
C LEU A 271 -9.50 -0.88 22.31
N TYR A 272 -8.25 -0.87 21.81
CA TYR A 272 -7.12 -1.53 22.47
C TYR A 272 -6.13 -0.58 23.15
N ALA A 273 -6.28 0.74 22.95
CA ALA A 273 -5.37 1.72 23.55
C ALA A 273 -5.61 1.85 25.05
N ARG A 274 -4.56 1.67 25.81
CA ARG A 274 -4.54 1.96 27.24
C ARG A 274 -4.37 3.46 27.45
N PRO A 275 -4.90 4.05 28.53
CA PRO A 275 -4.60 5.42 28.93
C PRO A 275 -3.09 5.65 28.99
N ILE A 276 -2.62 6.76 28.43
CA ILE A 276 -1.16 7.04 28.33
C ILE A 276 -0.54 7.19 29.71
N GLU A 277 -1.30 7.65 30.67
CA GLU A 277 -0.89 7.83 32.07
C GLU A 277 -0.53 6.51 32.76
N LEU A 278 -1.09 5.40 32.28
CA LEU A 278 -0.81 4.04 32.78
C LEU A 278 0.40 3.39 32.11
N LEU A 279 1.06 4.09 31.15
CA LEU A 279 2.18 3.56 30.39
C LEU A 279 3.50 4.12 30.90
N ASP A 280 4.53 3.26 30.96
CA ASP A 280 5.88 3.66 31.30
C ASP A 280 6.76 3.81 30.05
N TYR A 281 7.33 5.01 29.86
CA TYR A 281 8.25 5.29 28.75
C TYR A 281 9.51 4.40 28.80
N LYS A 282 9.97 4.01 29.98
CA LYS A 282 11.15 3.15 30.16
C LYS A 282 10.86 1.68 29.83
N LYS A 283 9.62 1.25 29.98
CA LYS A 283 9.22 -0.12 29.67
C LYS A 283 9.33 -0.40 28.20
N LYS A 284 10.03 -1.47 27.85
CA LYS A 284 10.26 -1.89 26.46
C LYS A 284 9.36 -3.05 26.07
N ILE A 285 8.87 -3.00 24.83
CA ILE A 285 8.11 -4.09 24.21
C ILE A 285 8.78 -4.50 22.90
N LEU A 286 8.65 -5.77 22.53
CA LEU A 286 9.17 -6.31 21.29
C LEU A 286 8.28 -5.85 20.11
N CYS A 287 8.87 -5.16 19.14
CA CYS A 287 8.21 -4.69 17.94
C CYS A 287 8.22 -5.73 16.82
N ALA A 288 7.44 -5.49 15.76
CA ALA A 288 7.32 -6.40 14.61
C ALA A 288 8.65 -6.65 13.86
N ASP A 289 9.62 -5.76 13.99
CA ASP A 289 10.96 -5.87 13.40
C ASP A 289 12.00 -6.52 14.33
N GLY A 290 11.55 -7.12 15.44
CA GLY A 290 12.42 -7.77 16.43
C GLY A 290 13.15 -6.83 17.37
N LYS A 291 12.93 -5.50 17.28
CA LYS A 291 13.60 -4.51 18.14
C LYS A 291 12.76 -4.18 19.37
N LEU A 292 13.44 -4.00 20.49
CA LEU A 292 12.83 -3.50 21.72
C LEU A 292 12.66 -1.99 21.65
N ARG A 293 11.44 -1.48 21.89
CA ARG A 293 11.10 -0.05 21.93
C ARG A 293 10.19 0.26 23.11
N SER A 294 10.16 1.53 23.53
CA SER A 294 9.22 2.00 24.54
C SER A 294 7.78 1.59 24.20
N GLU A 295 6.98 1.21 25.18
CA GLU A 295 5.56 0.96 25.00
C GLU A 295 4.77 2.23 24.61
N ILE A 296 5.35 3.42 24.80
CA ILE A 296 4.83 4.69 24.32
C ILE A 296 5.48 5.01 22.97
N TYR A 297 4.66 5.26 21.96
CA TYR A 297 5.10 5.83 20.69
C TYR A 297 4.93 7.35 20.72
N VAL A 298 5.98 8.10 20.42
CA VAL A 298 5.93 9.55 20.30
C VAL A 298 5.94 9.95 18.84
N CYS A 299 4.90 10.64 18.39
CA CYS A 299 4.76 11.12 17.02
C CYS A 299 5.84 12.17 16.70
N ARG A 300 6.47 12.05 15.51
CA ARG A 300 7.63 12.87 15.11
C ARG A 300 7.31 13.93 14.05
N SER A 301 6.13 13.89 13.48
CA SER A 301 5.80 14.70 12.30
C SER A 301 4.68 15.69 12.58
N ASP A 302 3.60 15.59 11.83
CA ASP A 302 2.47 16.53 11.86
C ASP A 302 1.81 16.64 13.24
N GLU A 303 1.90 15.59 14.05
CA GLU A 303 1.41 15.52 15.43
C GLU A 303 2.57 15.39 16.42
N LYS A 304 3.67 16.16 16.20
CA LYS A 304 4.88 16.09 17.02
C LYS A 304 4.55 16.20 18.52
N GLY A 305 5.06 15.23 19.28
CA GLY A 305 4.87 15.15 20.73
C GLY A 305 3.64 14.37 21.18
N LYS A 306 2.66 14.07 20.31
CA LYS A 306 1.52 13.22 20.65
C LYS A 306 2.01 11.83 21.02
N LYS A 307 1.54 11.33 22.15
CA LYS A 307 1.88 10.01 22.69
C LYS A 307 0.78 9.00 22.36
N LEU A 308 1.18 7.80 21.95
CA LEU A 308 0.27 6.71 21.58
C LEU A 308 0.72 5.39 22.21
N ASP A 309 -0.24 4.50 22.52
CA ASP A 309 0.05 3.14 22.99
C ASP A 309 0.58 2.28 21.83
N ARG A 310 1.83 1.84 21.94
CA ARG A 310 2.49 1.04 20.91
C ARG A 310 1.88 -0.36 20.76
N LYS A 311 1.34 -0.97 21.83
CA LYS A 311 0.66 -2.25 21.72
C LYS A 311 -0.60 -2.13 20.87
N ALA A 312 -1.42 -1.11 21.09
CA ALA A 312 -2.60 -0.85 20.28
C ALA A 312 -2.23 -0.55 18.81
N ILE A 313 -1.18 0.25 18.56
CA ILE A 313 -0.66 0.47 17.19
C ILE A 313 -0.26 -0.86 16.54
N ARG A 314 0.36 -1.77 17.28
CA ARG A 314 0.76 -3.08 16.77
C ARG A 314 -0.45 -3.94 16.41
N ALA A 315 -1.48 -4.00 17.25
CA ALA A 315 -2.73 -4.69 16.94
C ALA A 315 -3.36 -4.16 15.65
N VAL A 316 -3.46 -2.82 15.50
CA VAL A 316 -3.93 -2.19 14.25
C VAL A 316 -3.05 -2.58 13.06
N SER A 317 -1.73 -2.55 13.23
CA SER A 317 -0.79 -2.92 12.16
C SER A 317 -0.98 -4.35 11.69
N VAL A 318 -1.21 -5.29 12.61
CA VAL A 318 -1.51 -6.70 12.35
C VAL A 318 -2.84 -6.84 11.60
N ALA A 319 -3.93 -6.25 12.13
CA ALA A 319 -5.25 -6.29 11.51
C ALA A 319 -5.25 -5.71 10.09
N LEU A 320 -4.41 -4.72 9.83
CA LEU A 320 -4.23 -4.12 8.51
C LEU A 320 -3.22 -4.86 7.61
N GLY A 321 -2.54 -5.90 8.10
CA GLY A 321 -1.52 -6.65 7.35
C GLY A 321 -0.27 -5.84 7.03
N HIS A 322 0.12 -4.92 7.91
CA HIS A 322 1.35 -4.15 7.79
C HIS A 322 2.49 -4.82 8.59
N ASN A 323 3.72 -4.75 8.04
CA ASN A 323 4.90 -5.25 8.75
C ASN A 323 5.57 -4.18 9.62
N ARG A 324 5.07 -2.94 9.59
CA ARG A 324 5.64 -1.78 10.28
C ARG A 324 4.54 -0.98 10.96
N GLU A 325 4.76 -0.68 12.22
CA GLU A 325 3.83 0.08 13.06
C GLU A 325 3.62 1.52 12.56
N ASP A 326 4.70 2.15 12.08
CA ASP A 326 4.67 3.52 11.56
C ASP A 326 3.68 3.71 10.39
N THR A 327 3.43 2.66 9.60
CA THR A 327 2.46 2.72 8.51
C THR A 327 1.02 2.87 9.02
N ALA A 328 0.67 2.21 10.13
CA ALA A 328 -0.65 2.36 10.74
C ALA A 328 -0.89 3.81 11.19
N ILE A 329 0.10 4.39 11.88
CA ILE A 329 0.03 5.77 12.37
C ILE A 329 0.00 6.77 11.23
N THR A 330 0.96 6.67 10.31
CA THR A 330 1.12 7.69 9.27
C THR A 330 0.04 7.66 8.21
N SER A 331 -0.67 6.53 8.03
CA SER A 331 -1.60 6.36 6.91
C SER A 331 -3.04 6.11 7.31
N TYR A 332 -3.33 5.63 8.52
CA TYR A 332 -4.67 5.16 8.87
C TYR A 332 -5.21 5.71 10.18
N ILE A 333 -4.46 5.72 11.28
CA ILE A 333 -4.96 6.21 12.56
C ILE A 333 -5.11 7.74 12.49
N ARG A 334 -6.34 8.24 12.69
CA ARG A 334 -6.69 9.66 12.54
C ARG A 334 -7.57 10.12 13.70
N ASN A 335 -7.59 11.43 13.94
CA ASN A 335 -8.54 12.10 14.85
C ASN A 335 -8.71 11.35 16.19
N LEU A 336 -7.60 11.09 16.84
CA LEU A 336 -7.55 10.45 18.17
C LEU A 336 -7.81 11.47 19.27
#